data_92e344038f0188f1bd1c242784f45f77
#
_entry.id   92e344038f0188f1bd1c242784f45f77
#
_cell.length_a   1.000
_cell.length_b   1.000
_cell.length_c   1.000
_cell.angle_alpha   90.00
_cell.angle_beta   90.00
_cell.angle_gamma   90.00
#
_symmetry.space_group_name_H-M   'P 1'
#
loop_
_entity.id
_entity.type
_entity.pdbx_description
1 polymer ?
#
loop_
_entity_poly.entity_id
_entity_poly.type
_entity_poly.pdbx_seq_one_letter_code
_entity_poly.pdbx_strand_id
1 'polypeptide(L)'
;MKPEEILSCPARALNQAQREHYFEKGYVSVEGLVPDGVLAELLEVTDSFVEASRAETNSGDVFDIGTGHCAETPVLRRIKMPDDQHPAYWRFASETLANLAADLAGPNVVYHHSKLNFKWFDETDRVKWHQDIQFFPHTNYNVFTIGCYLADTDMNNGPLAVLPGSHNEPLFDQYDADGNWIGMLSDDDAATLDMSQVNYLTGSAGTLTIHNCRTLHFSPPSKSPAPRPLLLNCFASADAKPYTPHPDPSSHATDIICGEHVRWADHDPRPCQIPPDWSGGYTSIYAAQAGEDAM
;
A
#
# COMPACT_ATOMS: atom_id res chain seq x y z
N MET A 1 0.78 -20.16 -5.56
CA MET A 1 1.55 -20.46 -6.81
C MET A 1 2.95 -19.90 -6.70
N LYS A 2 3.94 -20.59 -7.30
CA LYS A 2 5.33 -20.09 -7.36
C LYS A 2 5.51 -19.07 -8.49
N PRO A 3 6.51 -18.16 -8.40
CA PRO A 3 6.77 -17.17 -9.45
C PRO A 3 6.89 -17.74 -10.86
N GLU A 4 7.55 -18.91 -11.01
CA GLU A 4 7.75 -19.55 -12.32
C GLU A 4 6.41 -20.02 -12.93
N GLU A 5 5.49 -20.50 -12.09
CA GLU A 5 4.16 -20.92 -12.51
C GLU A 5 3.33 -19.71 -12.96
N ILE A 6 3.40 -18.60 -12.19
CA ILE A 6 2.71 -17.35 -12.53
C ILE A 6 3.26 -16.78 -13.84
N LEU A 7 4.58 -16.73 -13.99
CA LEU A 7 5.23 -16.22 -15.20
C LEU A 7 4.94 -17.08 -16.45
N SER A 8 4.58 -18.35 -16.27
CA SER A 8 4.14 -19.22 -17.37
C SER A 8 2.72 -18.95 -17.86
N CYS A 9 1.89 -18.27 -17.04
CA CYS A 9 0.55 -17.86 -17.46
C CYS A 9 0.63 -16.72 -18.50
N PRO A 10 -0.31 -16.65 -19.46
CA PRO A 10 -0.37 -15.53 -20.38
C PRO A 10 -0.47 -14.19 -19.69
N ALA A 11 0.36 -13.23 -20.09
CA ALA A 11 0.30 -11.85 -19.61
C ALA A 11 -1.02 -11.17 -20.04
N ARG A 12 -1.60 -10.33 -19.19
CA ARG A 12 -2.89 -9.67 -19.41
C ARG A 12 -2.77 -8.14 -19.53
N ALA A 13 -1.97 -7.52 -18.64
CA ALA A 13 -1.77 -6.07 -18.57
C ALA A 13 -0.28 -5.71 -18.59
N LEU A 14 0.55 -6.43 -17.85
CA LEU A 14 1.99 -6.25 -17.85
C LEU A 14 2.63 -7.09 -18.96
N ASN A 15 3.70 -6.57 -19.56
CA ASN A 15 4.53 -7.40 -20.44
C ASN A 15 5.42 -8.35 -19.62
N GLN A 16 6.01 -9.34 -20.29
CA GLN A 16 6.81 -10.37 -19.63
C GLN A 16 7.99 -9.79 -18.83
N ALA A 17 8.70 -8.80 -19.40
CA ALA A 17 9.85 -8.17 -18.74
C ALA A 17 9.45 -7.42 -17.46
N GLN A 18 8.27 -6.76 -17.43
CA GLN A 18 7.75 -6.10 -16.24
C GLN A 18 7.39 -7.12 -15.15
N ARG A 19 6.80 -8.25 -15.51
CA ARG A 19 6.49 -9.35 -14.58
C ARG A 19 7.76 -9.96 -14.00
N GLU A 20 8.75 -10.27 -14.84
CA GLU A 20 10.05 -10.78 -14.41
C GLU A 20 10.77 -9.80 -13.49
N HIS A 21 10.75 -8.51 -13.83
CA HIS A 21 11.31 -7.45 -12.97
C HIS A 21 10.64 -7.43 -11.60
N TYR A 22 9.30 -7.53 -11.53
CA TYR A 22 8.58 -7.58 -10.26
C TYR A 22 9.05 -8.76 -9.39
N PHE A 23 9.13 -9.96 -9.96
CA PHE A 23 9.54 -11.14 -9.18
C PHE A 23 11.04 -11.12 -8.81
N GLU A 24 11.88 -10.49 -9.62
CA GLU A 24 13.32 -10.35 -9.32
C GLU A 24 13.58 -9.23 -8.29
N LYS A 25 12.92 -8.10 -8.44
CA LYS A 25 13.23 -6.88 -7.67
C LYS A 25 12.21 -6.57 -6.55
N GLY A 26 11.06 -7.24 -6.54
CA GLY A 26 10.00 -7.02 -5.54
C GLY A 26 9.10 -5.82 -5.82
N TYR A 27 9.28 -5.14 -6.94
CA TYR A 27 8.46 -3.99 -7.34
C TYR A 27 8.45 -3.82 -8.86
N VAL A 28 7.49 -3.07 -9.36
CA VAL A 28 7.47 -2.52 -10.72
C VAL A 28 6.69 -1.21 -10.75
N SER A 29 7.06 -0.28 -11.62
CA SER A 29 6.30 0.94 -11.88
C SER A 29 5.92 0.99 -13.36
N VAL A 30 4.67 1.36 -13.66
CA VAL A 30 4.14 1.37 -15.03
C VAL A 30 3.23 2.58 -15.25
N GLU A 31 3.32 3.18 -16.43
CA GLU A 31 2.49 4.29 -16.87
C GLU A 31 1.52 3.85 -17.97
N GLY A 32 0.45 4.62 -18.19
CA GLY A 32 -0.45 4.46 -19.32
C GLY A 32 -1.42 3.27 -19.24
N LEU A 33 -1.55 2.61 -18.07
CA LEU A 33 -2.52 1.54 -17.86
C LEU A 33 -3.87 2.01 -17.30
N VAL A 34 -3.91 3.21 -16.69
CA VAL A 34 -5.15 3.79 -16.16
C VAL A 34 -5.79 4.63 -17.24
N PRO A 35 -7.04 4.34 -17.68
CA PRO A 35 -7.73 5.15 -18.65
C PRO A 35 -7.99 6.56 -18.13
N ASP A 36 -7.84 7.59 -18.99
CA ASP A 36 -8.03 8.99 -18.63
C ASP A 36 -9.37 9.28 -17.94
N GLY A 37 -10.44 8.66 -18.40
CA GLY A 37 -11.78 8.84 -17.80
C GLY A 37 -11.87 8.25 -16.39
N VAL A 38 -11.18 7.14 -16.12
CA VAL A 38 -11.12 6.54 -14.79
C VAL A 38 -10.29 7.42 -13.85
N LEU A 39 -9.14 7.92 -14.32
CA LEU A 39 -8.31 8.83 -13.54
C LEU A 39 -9.07 10.12 -13.18
N ALA A 40 -9.79 10.70 -14.16
CA ALA A 40 -10.58 11.91 -13.94
C ALA A 40 -11.68 11.68 -12.88
N GLU A 41 -12.40 10.55 -12.94
CA GLU A 41 -13.39 10.19 -11.92
C GLU A 41 -12.77 10.03 -10.52
N LEU A 42 -11.63 9.35 -10.43
CA LEU A 42 -10.93 9.18 -9.15
C LEU A 42 -10.48 10.52 -8.54
N LEU A 43 -10.02 11.45 -9.39
CA LEU A 43 -9.64 12.80 -8.96
C LEU A 43 -10.84 13.57 -8.43
N GLU A 44 -11.95 13.63 -9.19
CA GLU A 44 -13.18 14.32 -8.79
C GLU A 44 -13.71 13.79 -7.44
N VAL A 45 -13.76 12.47 -7.28
CA VAL A 45 -14.20 11.83 -6.05
C VAL A 45 -13.23 12.14 -4.90
N THR A 46 -11.91 12.07 -5.14
CA THR A 46 -10.90 12.40 -4.12
C THR A 46 -11.02 13.85 -3.65
N ASP A 47 -11.19 14.79 -4.58
CA ASP A 47 -11.38 16.21 -4.24
C ASP A 47 -12.63 16.43 -3.40
N SER A 48 -13.73 15.71 -3.68
CA SER A 48 -14.94 15.79 -2.88
C SER A 48 -14.74 15.33 -1.43
N PHE A 49 -13.92 14.30 -1.20
CA PHE A 49 -13.54 13.84 0.15
C PHE A 49 -12.62 14.84 0.85
N VAL A 50 -11.68 15.46 0.14
CA VAL A 50 -10.85 16.53 0.72
C VAL A 50 -11.73 17.71 1.16
N GLU A 51 -12.70 18.12 0.35
CA GLU A 51 -13.65 19.17 0.74
C GLU A 51 -14.52 18.75 1.94
N ALA A 52 -15.02 17.50 1.96
CA ALA A 52 -15.80 16.99 3.08
C ALA A 52 -15.00 16.96 4.39
N SER A 53 -13.69 16.63 4.33
CA SER A 53 -12.82 16.58 5.50
C SER A 53 -12.67 17.92 6.23
N ARG A 54 -12.96 19.05 5.56
CA ARG A 54 -12.90 20.40 6.17
C ARG A 54 -13.83 20.60 7.38
N ALA A 55 -14.88 19.78 7.46
CA ALA A 55 -15.81 19.79 8.59
C ALA A 55 -15.31 19.01 9.82
N GLU A 56 -14.26 18.20 9.63
CA GLU A 56 -13.74 17.32 10.68
C GLU A 56 -12.79 18.09 11.63
N THR A 57 -12.84 17.72 12.89
CA THR A 57 -11.94 18.26 13.92
C THR A 57 -11.08 17.21 14.59
N ASN A 58 -11.38 15.93 14.34
CA ASN A 58 -10.67 14.78 14.86
C ASN A 58 -10.66 13.65 13.80
N SER A 59 -9.67 12.78 13.87
CA SER A 59 -9.67 11.54 13.08
C SER A 59 -10.85 10.66 13.48
N GLY A 60 -11.45 9.99 12.49
CA GLY A 60 -12.64 9.15 12.65
C GLY A 60 -12.58 7.90 11.76
N ASP A 61 -13.77 7.35 11.46
CA ASP A 61 -13.87 6.10 10.69
C ASP A 61 -13.49 6.26 9.22
N VAL A 62 -13.64 7.46 8.65
CA VAL A 62 -13.36 7.75 7.24
C VAL A 62 -12.04 8.49 7.08
N PHE A 63 -11.82 9.51 7.91
CA PHE A 63 -10.70 10.42 7.77
C PHE A 63 -9.67 10.25 8.90
N ASP A 64 -8.40 10.15 8.53
CA ASP A 64 -7.27 10.38 9.42
C ASP A 64 -6.69 11.75 9.08
N ILE A 65 -6.81 12.70 10.02
CA ILE A 65 -6.39 14.09 9.83
C ILE A 65 -5.06 14.36 10.52
N GLY A 66 -4.26 15.22 9.90
CA GLY A 66 -2.94 15.59 10.40
C GLY A 66 -2.95 16.80 11.32
N THR A 67 -1.83 17.05 11.96
CA THR A 67 -1.62 18.23 12.81
C THR A 67 -1.86 19.52 12.03
N GLY A 68 -2.59 20.46 12.62
CA GLY A 68 -2.92 21.74 11.98
C GLY A 68 -4.07 21.68 10.97
N HIS A 69 -4.75 20.55 10.85
CA HIS A 69 -5.97 20.46 10.03
C HIS A 69 -7.03 21.46 10.50
N CYS A 70 -7.60 22.18 9.55
CA CYS A 70 -8.75 23.08 9.78
C CYS A 70 -9.52 23.29 8.47
N ALA A 71 -10.70 23.91 8.59
CA ALA A 71 -11.58 24.14 7.44
C ALA A 71 -10.91 24.95 6.31
N GLU A 72 -10.07 25.92 6.66
CA GLU A 72 -9.34 26.78 5.71
C GLU A 72 -8.16 26.04 5.06
N THR A 73 -7.48 25.21 5.85
CA THR A 73 -6.28 24.49 5.41
C THR A 73 -6.39 23.01 5.79
N PRO A 74 -7.01 22.18 4.94
CA PRO A 74 -7.15 20.76 5.24
C PRO A 74 -5.79 20.08 5.20
N VAL A 75 -5.52 19.27 6.22
CA VAL A 75 -4.37 18.35 6.27
C VAL A 75 -4.92 16.95 6.49
N LEU A 76 -5.26 16.29 5.41
CA LEU A 76 -5.81 14.93 5.41
C LEU A 76 -4.66 13.94 5.20
N ARG A 77 -4.34 13.11 6.21
CA ARG A 77 -3.31 12.08 6.09
C ARG A 77 -3.79 10.89 5.27
N ARG A 78 -5.07 10.48 5.52
CA ARG A 78 -5.63 9.28 4.88
C ARG A 78 -7.14 9.34 4.76
N ILE A 79 -7.67 8.79 3.67
CA ILE A 79 -9.03 8.25 3.60
C ILE A 79 -8.92 6.75 3.85
N LYS A 80 -9.61 6.26 4.89
CA LYS A 80 -9.64 4.85 5.26
C LYS A 80 -10.61 4.09 4.37
N MET A 81 -10.19 2.92 3.90
CA MET A 81 -11.00 2.03 3.05
C MET A 81 -11.81 2.79 1.99
N PRO A 82 -11.14 3.53 1.07
CA PRO A 82 -11.84 4.28 0.03
C PRO A 82 -12.78 3.40 -0.81
N ASP A 83 -12.46 2.12 -0.99
CA ASP A 83 -13.31 1.12 -1.65
C ASP A 83 -14.70 0.98 -0.99
N ASP A 84 -14.81 1.14 0.33
CA ASP A 84 -16.08 1.16 1.07
C ASP A 84 -16.76 2.55 1.04
N GLN A 85 -16.00 3.61 0.82
CA GLN A 85 -16.52 4.97 0.87
C GLN A 85 -17.18 5.42 -0.43
N HIS A 86 -16.68 4.96 -1.59
CA HIS A 86 -17.26 5.35 -2.87
C HIS A 86 -17.06 4.28 -3.97
N PRO A 87 -18.11 3.99 -4.78
CA PRO A 87 -18.06 2.96 -5.81
C PRO A 87 -16.98 3.13 -6.88
N ALA A 88 -16.50 4.35 -7.14
CA ALA A 88 -15.42 4.59 -8.09
C ALA A 88 -14.12 3.90 -7.66
N TYR A 89 -13.78 3.96 -6.37
CA TYR A 89 -12.59 3.30 -5.84
C TYR A 89 -12.70 1.77 -5.91
N TRP A 90 -13.89 1.23 -5.61
CA TRP A 90 -14.12 -0.21 -5.75
C TRP A 90 -14.03 -0.66 -7.22
N ARG A 91 -14.68 0.05 -8.15
CA ARG A 91 -14.57 -0.27 -9.59
C ARG A 91 -13.12 -0.20 -10.08
N PHE A 92 -12.36 0.79 -9.62
CA PHE A 92 -10.94 0.88 -9.94
C PHE A 92 -10.18 -0.37 -9.49
N ALA A 93 -10.36 -0.79 -8.24
CA ALA A 93 -9.71 -1.98 -7.69
C ALA A 93 -10.16 -3.27 -8.40
N SER A 94 -11.48 -3.47 -8.53
CA SER A 94 -12.07 -4.74 -8.98
C SER A 94 -12.12 -4.94 -10.48
N GLU A 95 -12.10 -3.85 -11.27
CA GLU A 95 -12.21 -3.93 -12.73
C GLU A 95 -10.93 -3.44 -13.42
N THR A 96 -10.46 -2.22 -13.09
CA THR A 96 -9.30 -1.63 -13.78
C THR A 96 -8.00 -2.37 -13.44
N LEU A 97 -7.79 -2.71 -12.16
CA LEU A 97 -6.58 -3.36 -11.70
C LEU A 97 -6.61 -4.90 -11.80
N ALA A 98 -7.76 -5.51 -12.10
CA ALA A 98 -7.96 -6.96 -12.06
C ALA A 98 -6.94 -7.76 -12.89
N ASN A 99 -6.73 -7.36 -14.14
CA ASN A 99 -5.80 -8.04 -15.03
C ASN A 99 -4.34 -7.89 -14.60
N LEU A 100 -3.97 -6.71 -14.08
CA LEU A 100 -2.65 -6.47 -13.54
C LEU A 100 -2.41 -7.30 -12.29
N ALA A 101 -3.40 -7.36 -11.39
CA ALA A 101 -3.31 -8.20 -10.19
C ALA A 101 -3.15 -9.69 -10.55
N ALA A 102 -3.85 -10.18 -11.58
CA ALA A 102 -3.71 -11.56 -12.04
C ALA A 102 -2.33 -11.86 -12.68
N ASP A 103 -1.68 -10.87 -13.26
CA ASP A 103 -0.33 -11.01 -13.81
C ASP A 103 0.73 -11.27 -12.71
N LEU A 104 0.43 -10.90 -11.47
CA LEU A 104 1.36 -11.00 -10.34
C LEU A 104 0.95 -12.05 -9.30
N ALA A 105 -0.36 -12.25 -9.07
CA ALA A 105 -0.87 -13.25 -8.13
C ALA A 105 -1.10 -14.64 -8.77
N GLY A 106 -1.18 -14.70 -10.09
CA GLY A 106 -1.71 -15.86 -10.81
C GLY A 106 -3.21 -15.72 -11.07
N PRO A 107 -3.87 -16.81 -11.55
CA PRO A 107 -5.23 -16.73 -12.08
C PRO A 107 -6.31 -16.43 -11.02
N ASN A 108 -6.05 -16.73 -9.75
CA ASN A 108 -7.01 -16.61 -8.66
C ASN A 108 -6.56 -15.52 -7.69
N VAL A 109 -7.24 -14.38 -7.74
CA VAL A 109 -6.89 -13.16 -6.99
C VAL A 109 -8.02 -12.79 -6.05
N VAL A 110 -7.69 -12.46 -4.82
CA VAL A 110 -8.59 -11.90 -3.83
C VAL A 110 -8.19 -10.46 -3.49
N TYR A 111 -9.19 -9.65 -3.20
CA TYR A 111 -9.00 -8.31 -2.66
C TYR A 111 -8.71 -8.37 -1.16
N HIS A 112 -7.91 -7.42 -0.65
CA HIS A 112 -7.61 -7.35 0.77
C HIS A 112 -8.14 -6.06 1.40
N HIS A 113 -7.65 -4.90 0.97
CA HIS A 113 -8.08 -3.59 1.48
C HIS A 113 -7.56 -2.47 0.59
N SER A 114 -8.03 -1.24 0.83
CA SER A 114 -7.43 -0.05 0.27
C SER A 114 -7.16 1.04 1.31
N LYS A 115 -6.33 1.98 0.91
CA LYS A 115 -6.04 3.22 1.64
C LYS A 115 -5.68 4.31 0.64
N LEU A 116 -6.13 5.53 0.88
CA LEU A 116 -5.73 6.68 0.08
C LEU A 116 -4.92 7.63 0.97
N ASN A 117 -3.62 7.60 0.80
CA ASN A 117 -2.67 8.37 1.59
C ASN A 117 -2.32 9.69 0.90
N PHE A 118 -2.28 10.76 1.66
CA PHE A 118 -1.87 12.07 1.20
C PHE A 118 -0.50 12.43 1.75
N LYS A 119 0.23 13.23 0.99
CA LYS A 119 1.35 14.00 1.48
C LYS A 119 1.10 15.47 1.20
N TRP A 120 1.11 16.25 2.27
CA TRP A 120 1.01 17.70 2.24
C TRP A 120 2.41 18.30 2.43
N PHE A 121 2.54 19.59 2.24
CA PHE A 121 3.77 20.30 2.59
C PHE A 121 4.01 20.21 4.10
N ASP A 122 4.87 19.28 4.49
CA ASP A 122 5.33 19.11 5.88
C ASP A 122 6.67 18.37 5.85
N GLU A 123 7.73 19.00 6.40
CA GLU A 123 9.05 18.38 6.46
C GLU A 123 9.12 17.21 7.44
N THR A 124 8.12 17.03 8.31
CA THR A 124 8.04 15.99 9.32
C THR A 124 7.19 14.79 8.88
N ASP A 125 6.26 14.99 7.93
CA ASP A 125 5.32 13.96 7.46
C ASP A 125 6.01 12.96 6.51
N ARG A 126 6.67 11.99 7.10
CA ARG A 126 7.32 10.88 6.39
C ARG A 126 6.73 9.54 6.83
N VAL A 127 6.62 8.61 5.89
CA VAL A 127 6.43 7.20 6.20
C VAL A 127 7.82 6.57 6.27
N LYS A 128 8.20 6.05 7.42
CA LYS A 128 9.52 5.46 7.64
C LYS A 128 9.64 4.07 6.98
N TRP A 129 10.85 3.54 6.90
CA TRP A 129 11.12 2.20 6.36
C TRP A 129 10.31 1.13 7.07
N HIS A 130 9.59 0.32 6.31
CA HIS A 130 8.79 -0.81 6.82
C HIS A 130 8.57 -1.87 5.73
N GLN A 131 7.98 -2.98 6.14
CA GLN A 131 7.50 -4.06 5.28
C GLN A 131 6.03 -4.30 5.61
N ASP A 132 5.17 -4.26 4.60
CA ASP A 132 3.72 -4.33 4.77
C ASP A 132 3.25 -5.66 5.39
N ILE A 133 3.94 -6.77 5.10
CA ILE A 133 3.53 -8.12 5.53
C ILE A 133 3.36 -8.26 7.05
N GLN A 134 4.04 -7.44 7.82
CA GLN A 134 4.00 -7.51 9.28
C GLN A 134 2.76 -6.79 9.85
N PHE A 135 2.06 -5.97 9.07
CA PHE A 135 0.76 -5.41 9.44
C PHE A 135 -0.40 -6.38 9.16
N PHE A 136 -0.25 -7.22 8.12
CA PHE A 136 -1.25 -8.19 7.69
C PHE A 136 -0.58 -9.50 7.25
N PRO A 137 -0.04 -10.28 8.21
CA PRO A 137 0.70 -11.50 7.92
C PRO A 137 -0.18 -12.56 7.25
N HIS A 138 0.36 -13.20 6.21
CA HIS A 138 -0.30 -14.23 5.43
C HIS A 138 0.51 -15.53 5.39
N THR A 139 -0.15 -16.62 5.03
CA THR A 139 0.46 -17.96 4.91
C THR A 139 1.57 -18.03 3.88
N ASN A 140 1.54 -17.16 2.87
CA ASN A 140 2.62 -16.96 1.90
C ASN A 140 2.73 -15.49 1.50
N TYR A 141 3.77 -15.16 0.75
CA TYR A 141 4.13 -13.79 0.40
C TYR A 141 3.67 -13.35 -0.99
N ASN A 142 2.69 -14.06 -1.57
CA ASN A 142 2.04 -13.61 -2.80
C ASN A 142 0.90 -12.63 -2.48
N VAL A 143 1.30 -11.57 -1.78
CA VAL A 143 0.51 -10.42 -1.36
C VAL A 143 1.25 -9.17 -1.81
N PHE A 144 0.56 -8.20 -2.38
CA PHE A 144 1.18 -7.00 -2.92
C PHE A 144 0.21 -5.82 -2.94
N THR A 145 0.79 -4.65 -2.99
CA THR A 145 0.06 -3.39 -3.05
C THR A 145 0.26 -2.74 -4.41
N ILE A 146 -0.84 -2.33 -5.06
CA ILE A 146 -0.86 -1.51 -6.27
C ILE A 146 -1.25 -0.10 -5.87
N GLY A 147 -0.33 0.83 -5.98
CA GLY A 147 -0.55 2.26 -5.79
C GLY A 147 -0.83 2.95 -7.12
N CYS A 148 -1.72 3.93 -7.12
CA CYS A 148 -1.97 4.83 -8.23
C CYS A 148 -1.75 6.28 -7.77
N TYR A 149 -0.81 6.98 -8.39
CA TYR A 149 -0.67 8.40 -8.16
C TYR A 149 -1.84 9.16 -8.78
N LEU A 150 -2.53 9.96 -7.97
CA LEU A 150 -3.59 10.84 -8.45
C LEU A 150 -3.09 12.26 -8.76
N ALA A 151 -1.78 12.50 -8.69
CA ALA A 151 -1.10 13.73 -9.08
C ALA A 151 0.26 13.38 -9.65
N ASP A 152 0.82 14.27 -10.47
CA ASP A 152 2.21 14.15 -10.91
C ASP A 152 3.12 14.05 -9.69
N THR A 153 4.02 13.07 -9.69
CA THR A 153 4.87 12.77 -8.55
C THR A 153 6.33 12.81 -8.94
N ASP A 154 7.08 13.67 -8.27
CA ASP A 154 8.51 13.84 -8.44
C ASP A 154 9.26 13.74 -7.10
N MET A 155 10.56 14.05 -7.12
CA MET A 155 11.39 14.01 -5.90
C MET A 155 11.03 15.07 -4.85
N ASN A 156 10.19 16.07 -5.18
CA ASN A 156 9.83 17.15 -4.28
C ASN A 156 8.55 16.88 -3.50
N ASN A 157 7.68 15.97 -3.97
CA ASN A 157 6.38 15.75 -3.33
C ASN A 157 6.24 14.40 -2.63
N GLY A 158 7.38 13.80 -2.23
CA GLY A 158 7.40 12.61 -1.39
C GLY A 158 6.97 11.32 -2.12
N PRO A 159 7.71 10.90 -3.17
CA PRO A 159 7.41 9.68 -3.91
C PRO A 159 7.55 8.43 -3.03
N LEU A 160 6.87 7.35 -3.41
CA LEU A 160 7.16 6.03 -2.86
C LEU A 160 8.58 5.64 -3.25
N ALA A 161 9.35 5.15 -2.28
CA ALA A 161 10.71 4.67 -2.49
C ALA A 161 10.82 3.22 -2.02
N VAL A 162 11.53 2.41 -2.77
CA VAL A 162 11.70 0.97 -2.53
C VAL A 162 13.17 0.58 -2.52
N LEU A 163 13.51 -0.47 -1.77
CA LEU A 163 14.82 -1.11 -1.83
C LEU A 163 14.70 -2.39 -2.70
N PRO A 164 15.20 -2.37 -3.96
CA PRO A 164 15.09 -3.51 -4.87
C PRO A 164 15.69 -4.79 -4.31
N GLY A 165 14.98 -5.92 -4.46
CA GLY A 165 15.45 -7.23 -4.02
C GLY A 165 15.20 -7.54 -2.54
N SER A 166 14.86 -6.55 -1.72
CA SER A 166 14.67 -6.70 -0.26
C SER A 166 13.54 -7.68 0.12
N HIS A 167 12.60 -7.94 -0.77
CA HIS A 167 11.53 -8.93 -0.54
C HIS A 167 12.04 -10.37 -0.40
N ASN A 168 13.25 -10.66 -0.88
CA ASN A 168 13.89 -11.96 -0.75
C ASN A 168 14.74 -12.09 0.53
N GLU A 169 15.05 -10.97 1.17
CA GLU A 169 15.86 -10.91 2.39
C GLU A 169 15.01 -11.22 3.63
N PRO A 170 15.62 -11.49 4.81
CA PRO A 170 14.90 -11.62 6.07
C PRO A 170 14.05 -10.38 6.40
N LEU A 171 12.98 -10.58 7.16
CA LEU A 171 12.19 -9.47 7.70
C LEU A 171 12.97 -8.80 8.84
N PHE A 172 12.86 -7.48 8.90
CA PHE A 172 13.33 -6.71 10.04
C PHE A 172 12.30 -6.77 11.18
N ASP A 173 12.75 -6.60 12.42
CA ASP A 173 11.86 -6.47 13.55
C ASP A 173 11.14 -5.11 13.52
N GLN A 174 9.83 -5.11 13.71
CA GLN A 174 9.03 -3.89 13.83
C GLN A 174 8.52 -3.67 15.26
N TYR A 175 9.15 -4.33 16.23
CA TYR A 175 9.00 -4.03 17.64
C TYR A 175 10.28 -3.34 18.15
N ASP A 176 10.13 -2.45 19.13
CA ASP A 176 11.27 -1.85 19.82
C ASP A 176 11.90 -2.80 20.86
N ALA A 177 12.96 -2.36 21.52
CA ALA A 177 13.67 -3.16 22.51
C ALA A 177 12.83 -3.48 23.77
N ASP A 178 11.77 -2.72 24.01
CA ASP A 178 10.83 -2.90 25.11
C ASP A 178 9.64 -3.81 24.72
N GLY A 179 9.59 -4.24 23.46
CA GLY A 179 8.55 -5.11 22.92
C GLY A 179 7.29 -4.36 22.47
N ASN A 180 7.35 -3.04 22.28
CA ASN A 180 6.23 -2.27 21.73
C ASN A 180 6.31 -2.27 20.20
N TRP A 181 5.15 -2.40 19.57
CA TRP A 181 5.04 -2.28 18.12
C TRP A 181 5.26 -0.84 17.66
N ILE A 182 6.21 -0.64 16.74
CA ILE A 182 6.54 0.66 16.20
C ILE A 182 6.19 0.80 14.70
N GLY A 183 5.86 -0.32 14.03
CA GLY A 183 5.42 -0.33 12.62
C GLY A 183 6.47 0.20 11.62
N MET A 184 7.74 0.09 11.97
CA MET A 184 8.87 0.57 11.17
C MET A 184 10.15 -0.16 11.57
N LEU A 185 11.21 -0.01 10.78
CA LEU A 185 12.55 -0.41 11.20
C LEU A 185 13.06 0.51 12.32
N SER A 186 13.85 -0.05 13.22
CA SER A 186 14.64 0.76 14.14
C SER A 186 15.60 1.70 13.39
N ASP A 187 16.03 2.78 13.99
CA ASP A 187 16.99 3.69 13.37
C ASP A 187 18.34 2.99 13.10
N ASP A 188 18.74 2.03 13.95
CA ASP A 188 19.95 1.23 13.76
C ASP A 188 19.81 0.29 12.54
N ASP A 189 18.69 -0.40 12.40
CA ASP A 189 18.42 -1.24 11.21
C ASP A 189 18.36 -0.41 9.94
N ALA A 190 17.65 0.72 9.97
CA ALA A 190 17.55 1.62 8.83
C ALA A 190 18.93 2.17 8.40
N ALA A 191 19.85 2.39 9.34
CA ALA A 191 21.21 2.82 9.05
C ALA A 191 22.06 1.73 8.35
N THR A 192 21.67 0.46 8.38
CA THR A 192 22.34 -0.63 7.65
C THR A 192 21.99 -0.70 6.18
N LEU A 193 20.91 -0.02 5.75
CA LEU A 193 20.43 -0.07 4.38
C LEU A 193 21.34 0.71 3.43
N ASP A 194 21.63 0.11 2.27
CA ASP A 194 22.37 0.80 1.21
C ASP A 194 21.47 1.79 0.46
N MET A 195 21.47 3.03 0.91
CA MET A 195 20.67 4.10 0.32
C MET A 195 21.01 4.40 -1.14
N SER A 196 22.16 3.96 -1.66
CA SER A 196 22.54 4.13 -3.07
C SER A 196 21.74 3.20 -4.01
N GLN A 197 21.13 2.14 -3.47
CA GLN A 197 20.30 1.19 -4.21
C GLN A 197 18.82 1.56 -4.20
N VAL A 198 18.42 2.57 -3.44
CA VAL A 198 17.02 2.97 -3.32
C VAL A 198 16.50 3.52 -4.65
N ASN A 199 15.35 3.01 -5.07
CA ASN A 199 14.65 3.50 -6.25
C ASN A 199 13.42 4.31 -5.84
N TYR A 200 13.34 5.56 -6.30
CA TYR A 200 12.21 6.46 -6.10
C TYR A 200 11.25 6.33 -7.28
N LEU A 201 10.02 5.92 -7.00
CA LEU A 201 9.00 5.68 -8.01
C LEU A 201 8.28 7.00 -8.29
N THR A 202 8.75 7.72 -9.29
CA THR A 202 8.17 8.98 -9.78
C THR A 202 7.34 8.72 -11.04
N GLY A 203 6.48 9.65 -11.45
CA GLY A 203 5.73 9.56 -12.69
C GLY A 203 4.56 10.54 -12.74
N SER A 204 3.88 10.59 -13.87
CA SER A 204 2.65 11.38 -14.07
C SER A 204 1.46 10.82 -13.28
N ALA A 205 0.42 11.63 -13.10
CA ALA A 205 -0.86 11.16 -12.59
C ALA A 205 -1.33 9.93 -13.40
N GLY A 206 -1.83 8.91 -12.73
CA GLY A 206 -2.17 7.61 -13.33
C GLY A 206 -1.02 6.60 -13.34
N THR A 207 0.20 6.97 -12.94
CA THR A 207 1.31 6.00 -12.77
C THR A 207 0.96 5.00 -11.69
N LEU A 208 1.09 3.71 -12.02
CA LEU A 208 0.92 2.61 -11.08
C LEU A 208 2.27 2.20 -10.49
N THR A 209 2.33 2.10 -9.17
CA THR A 209 3.48 1.60 -8.41
C THR A 209 3.08 0.30 -7.74
N ILE A 210 3.79 -0.77 -8.00
CA ILE A 210 3.48 -2.09 -7.44
C ILE A 210 4.65 -2.56 -6.58
N HIS A 211 4.39 -3.02 -5.36
CA HIS A 211 5.41 -3.62 -4.51
C HIS A 211 4.89 -4.84 -3.76
N ASN A 212 5.76 -5.84 -3.62
CA ASN A 212 5.49 -7.03 -2.81
C ASN A 212 5.42 -6.65 -1.33
N CYS A 213 4.56 -7.33 -0.57
CA CYS A 213 4.37 -7.08 0.86
C CYS A 213 5.65 -7.17 1.72
N ARG A 214 6.69 -7.85 1.23
CA ARG A 214 8.00 -7.95 1.89
C ARG A 214 9.00 -6.89 1.44
N THR A 215 8.70 -6.15 0.37
CA THR A 215 9.63 -5.12 -0.14
C THR A 215 9.76 -3.99 0.89
N LEU A 216 10.99 -3.72 1.30
CA LEU A 216 11.30 -2.53 2.10
C LEU A 216 10.96 -1.28 1.33
N HIS A 217 10.14 -0.43 1.93
CA HIS A 217 9.73 0.81 1.30
C HIS A 217 9.52 1.93 2.33
N PHE A 218 9.56 3.15 1.84
CA PHE A 218 9.32 4.35 2.62
C PHE A 218 8.82 5.48 1.72
N SER A 219 8.52 6.63 2.29
CA SER A 219 8.19 7.82 1.52
C SER A 219 8.73 9.05 2.24
N PRO A 220 9.63 9.84 1.60
CA PRO A 220 10.18 11.06 2.21
C PRO A 220 9.10 12.12 2.40
N PRO A 221 9.37 13.17 3.19
CA PRO A 221 8.48 14.32 3.32
C PRO A 221 8.23 15.02 1.98
N SER A 222 7.08 15.71 1.88
CA SER A 222 6.78 16.58 0.74
C SER A 222 7.28 17.99 0.97
N LYS A 223 7.91 18.55 -0.04
CA LYS A 223 8.31 19.97 -0.14
C LYS A 223 7.41 20.75 -1.11
N SER A 224 6.42 20.07 -1.69
CA SER A 224 5.47 20.66 -2.62
C SER A 224 4.30 21.32 -1.88
N PRO A 225 3.86 22.50 -2.29
CA PRO A 225 2.66 23.13 -1.72
C PRO A 225 1.36 22.40 -2.11
N ALA A 226 1.39 21.62 -3.18
CA ALA A 226 0.25 20.79 -3.61
C ALA A 226 0.31 19.42 -2.95
N PRO A 227 -0.83 18.87 -2.52
CA PRO A 227 -0.88 17.53 -1.95
C PRO A 227 -0.55 16.47 -3.02
N ARG A 228 0.02 15.35 -2.57
CA ARG A 228 0.27 14.17 -3.39
C ARG A 228 -0.61 13.02 -2.86
N PRO A 229 -1.80 12.79 -3.42
CA PRO A 229 -2.63 11.63 -3.11
C PRO A 229 -2.09 10.38 -3.81
N LEU A 230 -2.06 9.26 -3.08
CA LEU A 230 -1.66 7.93 -3.55
C LEU A 230 -2.73 6.92 -3.11
N LEU A 231 -3.51 6.44 -4.06
CA LEU A 231 -4.51 5.39 -3.85
C LEU A 231 -3.82 4.04 -3.89
N LEU A 232 -3.86 3.31 -2.78
CA LEU A 232 -3.21 2.02 -2.58
C LEU A 232 -4.28 0.93 -2.45
N ASN A 233 -4.18 -0.11 -3.28
CA ASN A 233 -5.06 -1.28 -3.26
C ASN A 233 -4.21 -2.53 -3.02
N CYS A 234 -4.52 -3.29 -1.99
CA CYS A 234 -3.82 -4.51 -1.64
C CYS A 234 -4.57 -5.74 -2.16
N PHE A 235 -3.83 -6.64 -2.78
CA PHE A 235 -4.32 -7.90 -3.34
C PHE A 235 -3.50 -9.06 -2.83
N ALA A 236 -4.11 -10.24 -2.84
CA ALA A 236 -3.43 -11.48 -2.53
C ALA A 236 -3.78 -12.58 -3.55
N SER A 237 -2.87 -13.53 -3.74
CA SER A 237 -3.27 -14.81 -4.32
C SER A 237 -4.35 -15.47 -3.46
N ALA A 238 -5.31 -16.12 -4.09
CA ALA A 238 -6.39 -16.77 -3.33
C ALA A 238 -5.90 -17.87 -2.38
N ASP A 239 -4.68 -18.40 -2.57
CA ASP A 239 -4.03 -19.37 -1.69
C ASP A 239 -3.24 -18.76 -0.53
N ALA A 240 -3.04 -17.44 -0.53
CA ALA A 240 -2.49 -16.70 0.61
C ALA A 240 -3.61 -16.36 1.59
N LYS A 241 -3.54 -16.88 2.81
CA LYS A 241 -4.57 -16.68 3.84
C LYS A 241 -3.99 -15.86 4.99
N PRO A 242 -4.73 -14.86 5.50
CA PRO A 242 -4.27 -14.06 6.62
C PRO A 242 -4.18 -14.90 7.90
N TYR A 243 -3.14 -14.67 8.70
CA TYR A 243 -3.00 -15.24 10.05
C TYR A 243 -3.76 -14.44 11.10
N THR A 244 -3.92 -13.12 10.88
CA THR A 244 -4.59 -12.20 11.79
C THR A 244 -5.63 -11.39 11.04
N PRO A 245 -6.69 -10.88 11.70
CA PRO A 245 -7.58 -9.92 11.08
C PRO A 245 -6.81 -8.63 10.74
N HIS A 246 -7.24 -7.94 9.68
CA HIS A 246 -6.74 -6.61 9.36
C HIS A 246 -7.28 -5.59 10.37
N PRO A 247 -6.48 -4.59 10.82
CA PRO A 247 -6.95 -3.58 11.79
C PRO A 247 -8.10 -2.72 11.26
N ASP A 248 -8.09 -2.42 9.96
CA ASP A 248 -9.16 -1.70 9.23
C ASP A 248 -9.67 -2.61 8.09
N PRO A 249 -10.58 -3.57 8.34
CA PRO A 249 -11.04 -4.48 7.31
C PRO A 249 -11.99 -3.79 6.32
N SER A 250 -11.79 -4.02 5.03
CA SER A 250 -12.75 -3.63 3.99
C SER A 250 -13.95 -4.59 3.99
N SER A 251 -15.15 -4.11 3.62
CA SER A 251 -16.32 -4.97 3.38
C SER A 251 -16.12 -5.90 2.18
N HIS A 252 -15.20 -5.54 1.27
CA HIS A 252 -14.78 -6.33 0.12
C HIS A 252 -13.61 -7.28 0.40
N ALA A 253 -13.12 -7.32 1.64
CA ALA A 253 -12.04 -8.23 2.00
C ALA A 253 -12.39 -9.68 1.67
N THR A 254 -11.51 -10.35 0.90
CA THR A 254 -11.70 -11.70 0.34
C THR A 254 -12.63 -11.84 -0.88
N ASP A 255 -13.17 -10.75 -1.42
CA ASP A 255 -13.88 -10.79 -2.70
C ASP A 255 -12.92 -11.28 -3.81
N ILE A 256 -13.44 -12.17 -4.66
CA ILE A 256 -12.69 -12.69 -5.81
C ILE A 256 -12.64 -11.61 -6.89
N ILE A 257 -11.43 -11.17 -7.23
CA ILE A 257 -11.18 -10.21 -8.31
C ILE A 257 -11.00 -10.94 -9.64
N CYS A 258 -10.27 -12.03 -9.63
CA CYS A 258 -10.09 -12.91 -10.79
C CYS A 258 -10.16 -14.38 -10.36
N GLY A 259 -10.62 -15.24 -11.27
CA GLY A 259 -10.64 -16.68 -11.08
C GLY A 259 -11.67 -17.16 -10.07
N GLU A 260 -11.30 -18.03 -9.18
CA GLU A 260 -12.19 -18.73 -8.25
C GLU A 260 -11.52 -18.98 -6.89
N HIS A 261 -12.35 -19.31 -5.90
CA HIS A 261 -11.85 -19.70 -4.59
C HIS A 261 -11.04 -21.00 -4.68
N VAL A 262 -9.91 -21.02 -3.99
CA VAL A 262 -9.06 -22.20 -3.88
C VAL A 262 -9.42 -23.01 -2.63
N ARG A 263 -9.10 -24.32 -2.65
CA ARG A 263 -9.37 -25.24 -1.53
C ARG A 263 -8.17 -25.45 -0.62
N TRP A 264 -6.98 -25.01 -1.06
CA TRP A 264 -5.73 -25.19 -0.36
C TRP A 264 -5.07 -23.84 -0.13
N ALA A 265 -4.58 -23.59 1.07
CA ALA A 265 -3.65 -22.51 1.34
C ALA A 265 -2.23 -23.00 1.05
N ASP A 266 -1.43 -22.17 0.41
CA ASP A 266 0.01 -22.40 0.29
C ASP A 266 0.73 -21.73 1.46
N HIS A 267 1.81 -22.36 1.96
CA HIS A 267 2.57 -21.87 3.10
C HIS A 267 4.02 -21.65 2.72
N ASP A 268 4.51 -20.43 2.89
CA ASP A 268 5.93 -20.12 2.81
C ASP A 268 6.62 -20.64 4.10
N PRO A 269 7.75 -21.35 4.00
CA PRO A 269 8.43 -21.89 5.18
C PRO A 269 9.18 -20.86 6.01
N ARG A 270 9.36 -19.64 5.50
CA ARG A 270 10.04 -18.55 6.21
C ARG A 270 9.13 -17.99 7.32
N PRO A 271 9.69 -17.58 8.47
CA PRO A 271 8.89 -16.98 9.54
C PRO A 271 8.30 -15.64 9.11
N CYS A 272 7.11 -15.33 9.64
CA CYS A 272 6.47 -14.04 9.54
C CYS A 272 6.23 -13.48 10.93
N GLN A 273 6.59 -12.22 11.17
CA GLN A 273 6.32 -11.55 12.44
C GLN A 273 4.82 -11.29 12.56
N ILE A 274 4.27 -11.48 13.74
CA ILE A 274 2.86 -11.23 14.04
C ILE A 274 2.73 -9.85 14.67
N PRO A 275 1.80 -9.00 14.18
CA PRO A 275 1.51 -7.70 14.79
C PRO A 275 0.81 -7.87 16.15
N PRO A 276 0.67 -6.80 16.93
CA PRO A 276 -0.12 -6.84 18.16
C PRO A 276 -1.59 -7.14 17.88
N ASP A 277 -2.33 -7.44 18.93
CA ASP A 277 -3.78 -7.50 18.88
C ASP A 277 -4.35 -6.08 18.70
N TRP A 278 -4.97 -5.84 17.55
CA TRP A 278 -5.53 -4.53 17.19
C TRP A 278 -6.82 -4.16 17.96
N SER A 279 -7.27 -4.97 18.88
CA SER A 279 -8.49 -4.70 19.68
C SER A 279 -8.39 -3.42 20.54
N GLY A 280 -7.16 -2.94 20.81
CA GLY A 280 -6.87 -1.68 21.48
C GLY A 280 -7.06 -0.43 20.60
N GLY A 281 -7.26 -0.61 19.31
CA GLY A 281 -7.38 0.45 18.31
C GLY A 281 -6.15 0.56 17.41
N TYR A 282 -6.39 0.97 16.17
CA TYR A 282 -5.38 1.31 15.18
C TYR A 282 -5.91 2.45 14.32
N THR A 283 -5.18 3.55 14.25
CA THR A 283 -5.60 4.70 13.46
C THR A 283 -4.96 4.69 12.09
N SER A 284 -3.63 4.65 12.03
CA SER A 284 -2.89 4.63 10.78
C SER A 284 -1.41 4.31 11.02
N ILE A 285 -0.66 3.99 9.94
CA ILE A 285 0.79 3.86 10.01
C ILE A 285 1.46 5.15 10.49
N TYR A 286 0.87 6.31 10.22
CA TYR A 286 1.41 7.59 10.68
C TYR A 286 1.32 7.70 12.21
N ALA A 287 0.17 7.33 12.79
CA ALA A 287 -0.03 7.33 14.23
C ALA A 287 0.88 6.29 14.92
N ALA A 288 0.95 5.06 14.38
CA ALA A 288 1.83 4.02 14.91
C ALA A 288 3.30 4.45 14.90
N GLN A 289 3.80 5.01 13.79
CA GLN A 289 5.18 5.48 13.67
C GLN A 289 5.49 6.75 14.48
N ALA A 290 4.46 7.51 14.86
CA ALA A 290 4.58 8.65 15.76
C ALA A 290 4.46 8.27 17.26
N GLY A 291 4.07 7.02 17.55
CA GLY A 291 3.78 6.58 18.93
C GLY A 291 2.48 7.17 19.49
N GLU A 292 1.53 7.51 18.61
CA GLU A 292 0.24 8.11 18.98
C GLU A 292 -0.84 7.06 19.26
N ASP A 293 -0.71 5.85 18.70
CA ASP A 293 -1.62 4.74 18.99
C ASP A 293 -1.32 4.17 20.39
N ALA A 294 -2.33 4.10 21.24
CA ALA A 294 -2.25 3.37 22.49
C ALA A 294 -2.40 1.87 22.17
N MET A 295 -1.31 1.16 22.21
CA MET A 295 -1.28 -0.30 22.03
C MET A 295 -1.08 -1.02 23.36
#